data_e7991d88267a234124aecf1f2f9109a5
#
_entry.id   e7991d88267a234124aecf1f2f9109a5
#
_cell.length_a   1.000
_cell.length_b   1.000
_cell.length_c   1.000
_cell.angle_alpha   90.00
_cell.angle_beta   90.00
_cell.angle_gamma   90.00
#
_symmetry.space_group_name_H-M   'P 1'
#
loop_
_entity.id
_entity.type
_entity.pdbx_description
1 polymer ?
#
loop_
_entity_poly.entity_id
_entity_poly.type
_entity_poly.pdbx_seq_one_letter_code
_entity_poly.pdbx_strand_id
1 'polypeptide(L)'
;MTKTSKYQQIIAFLKDAIQQGHLETGQKIPSVRQLANQFTCSKDTVQRALLDLTYQHLIYAKPQSGFYVLEQEPGHHQDLPLKLDQDRNQAFEDFRTCINETLIGRENYLFNNFSDQAGLQEVRQSIQALLEEDSIYTAADQIVLTSGTQQALNILSQIDFPNKKSQILIEQPTYHRMNQLLDAQQLPYRTIERTLKGISLENLEEIFKSGHIKFFYTIPRFHYPLGHSYSPKEKEAILQLADQYDVYLVEDDYLADLDGSNAPSFHYLDQNNRVIYIKSFSTNLFSALRITSMILPKDLLKPVLTYKSILDYDSNLIMQKALSLYIDNGMYLSNKKSLLARRKEEEKNLKTLISQSSLLSQLTLTHDGVLLDLSHVKSLAALKHCGLPLDFFEAAYIANCPYRLVKIKLADVARVLPELSSFFKAENLV
;
A
#
# COMPACT_ATOMS: atom_id res chain seq x y z
N MET A 1 43.84 12.35 -10.09
CA MET A 1 43.23 11.19 -10.79
C MET A 1 43.20 10.04 -9.82
N THR A 2 42.07 9.73 -9.23
CA THR A 2 41.88 8.59 -8.32
C THR A 2 42.05 7.30 -9.10
N LYS A 3 43.00 6.48 -8.76
CA LYS A 3 43.29 5.17 -9.39
C LYS A 3 42.07 4.27 -9.14
N THR A 4 41.24 4.02 -10.15
CA THR A 4 40.12 3.07 -10.10
C THR A 4 40.62 1.70 -9.63
N SER A 5 40.00 1.09 -8.63
CA SER A 5 40.41 -0.19 -8.10
C SER A 5 40.27 -1.31 -9.14
N LYS A 6 41.11 -2.35 -9.07
CA LYS A 6 41.05 -3.52 -9.98
C LYS A 6 39.64 -4.17 -9.97
N TYR A 7 39.02 -4.22 -8.83
CA TYR A 7 37.65 -4.65 -8.63
C TYR A 7 36.67 -3.86 -9.51
N GLN A 8 36.72 -2.53 -9.46
CA GLN A 8 35.85 -1.66 -10.28
C GLN A 8 36.14 -1.77 -11.78
N GLN A 9 37.43 -1.99 -12.16
CA GLN A 9 37.80 -2.18 -13.56
C GLN A 9 37.21 -3.47 -14.14
N ILE A 10 37.16 -4.57 -13.36
CA ILE A 10 36.56 -5.85 -13.77
C ILE A 10 35.05 -5.69 -13.97
N ILE A 11 34.39 -5.04 -13.02
CA ILE A 11 32.95 -4.80 -13.11
C ILE A 11 32.60 -3.96 -14.34
N ALA A 12 33.30 -2.85 -14.57
CA ALA A 12 33.09 -2.00 -15.73
C ALA A 12 33.33 -2.77 -17.05
N PHE A 13 34.44 -3.50 -17.16
CA PHE A 13 34.77 -4.30 -18.35
C PHE A 13 33.68 -5.31 -18.70
N LEU A 14 33.16 -6.06 -17.70
CA LEU A 14 32.13 -7.07 -17.96
C LEU A 14 30.78 -6.43 -18.27
N LYS A 15 30.41 -5.32 -17.59
CA LYS A 15 29.21 -4.54 -17.91
C LYS A 15 29.23 -4.00 -19.34
N ASP A 16 30.33 -3.39 -19.74
CA ASP A 16 30.46 -2.85 -21.09
C ASP A 16 30.39 -3.95 -22.14
N ALA A 17 31.04 -5.11 -21.88
CA ALA A 17 31.00 -6.26 -22.79
C ALA A 17 29.58 -6.84 -22.95
N ILE A 18 28.79 -6.86 -21.88
CA ILE A 18 27.38 -7.28 -21.92
C ILE A 18 26.53 -6.23 -22.66
N GLN A 19 26.67 -4.95 -22.32
CA GLN A 19 25.90 -3.87 -22.92
C GLN A 19 26.16 -3.68 -24.41
N GLN A 20 27.40 -3.91 -24.85
CA GLN A 20 27.79 -3.81 -26.26
C GLN A 20 27.51 -5.08 -27.06
N GLY A 21 26.95 -6.13 -26.42
CA GLY A 21 26.65 -7.40 -27.08
C GLY A 21 27.86 -8.28 -27.38
N HIS A 22 29.05 -7.94 -26.83
CA HIS A 22 30.24 -8.79 -26.94
C HIS A 22 30.16 -10.06 -26.10
N LEU A 23 29.31 -10.06 -25.09
CA LEU A 23 28.92 -11.21 -24.28
C LEU A 23 27.38 -11.33 -24.36
N GLU A 24 26.92 -12.33 -25.10
CA GLU A 24 25.51 -12.60 -25.34
C GLU A 24 24.85 -13.33 -24.15
N THR A 25 23.56 -13.23 -24.02
CA THR A 25 22.74 -13.96 -23.04
C THR A 25 23.03 -15.46 -23.10
N GLY A 26 23.22 -16.07 -21.93
CA GLY A 26 23.58 -17.49 -21.81
C GLY A 26 25.01 -17.81 -22.18
N GLN A 27 25.80 -16.83 -22.63
CA GLN A 27 27.22 -17.03 -22.94
C GLN A 27 28.05 -17.10 -21.67
N LYS A 28 29.04 -18.00 -21.67
CA LYS A 28 29.98 -18.16 -20.57
C LYS A 28 30.96 -17.00 -20.54
N ILE A 29 31.06 -16.33 -19.38
CA ILE A 29 32.09 -15.28 -19.20
C ILE A 29 33.48 -15.88 -18.98
N PRO A 30 34.56 -15.10 -19.18
CA PRO A 30 35.91 -15.56 -18.91
C PRO A 30 36.07 -16.08 -17.46
N SER A 31 36.83 -17.16 -17.30
CA SER A 31 37.01 -17.79 -15.98
C SER A 31 37.72 -16.86 -14.99
N VAL A 32 37.50 -17.10 -13.68
CA VAL A 32 38.21 -16.38 -12.60
C VAL A 32 39.72 -16.29 -12.83
N ARG A 33 40.32 -17.37 -13.36
CA ARG A 33 41.74 -17.42 -13.63
C ARG A 33 42.13 -16.53 -14.82
N GLN A 34 41.33 -16.49 -15.88
CA GLN A 34 41.56 -15.63 -17.03
C GLN A 34 41.44 -14.16 -16.66
N LEU A 35 40.40 -13.79 -15.93
CA LEU A 35 40.19 -12.41 -15.46
C LEU A 35 41.29 -11.97 -14.48
N ALA A 36 41.73 -12.85 -13.55
CA ALA A 36 42.82 -12.56 -12.63
C ALA A 36 44.13 -12.25 -13.38
N ASN A 37 44.43 -13.02 -14.43
CA ASN A 37 45.58 -12.79 -15.27
C ASN A 37 45.46 -11.50 -16.11
N GLN A 38 44.31 -11.27 -16.73
CA GLN A 38 44.03 -10.09 -17.57
C GLN A 38 44.15 -8.78 -16.79
N PHE A 39 43.60 -8.73 -15.58
CA PHE A 39 43.62 -7.56 -14.74
C PHE A 39 44.77 -7.48 -13.76
N THR A 40 45.65 -8.48 -13.75
CA THR A 40 46.81 -8.57 -12.85
C THR A 40 46.39 -8.36 -11.39
N CYS A 41 45.48 -9.20 -10.91
CA CYS A 41 44.90 -9.14 -9.55
C CYS A 41 44.71 -10.54 -8.96
N SER A 42 44.36 -10.61 -7.66
CA SER A 42 44.08 -11.87 -6.98
C SER A 42 42.75 -12.49 -7.47
N LYS A 43 42.66 -13.82 -7.38
CA LYS A 43 41.40 -14.55 -7.66
C LYS A 43 40.26 -14.07 -6.76
N ASP A 44 40.56 -13.71 -5.52
CA ASP A 44 39.55 -13.20 -4.57
C ASP A 44 38.98 -11.87 -5.04
N THR A 45 39.78 -10.97 -5.61
CA THR A 45 39.29 -9.70 -6.19
C THR A 45 38.33 -9.96 -7.34
N VAL A 46 38.63 -10.95 -8.21
CA VAL A 46 37.76 -11.36 -9.31
C VAL A 46 36.45 -11.97 -8.76
N GLN A 47 36.55 -12.90 -7.80
CA GLN A 47 35.37 -13.54 -7.21
C GLN A 47 34.44 -12.52 -6.58
N ARG A 48 34.96 -11.53 -5.87
CA ARG A 48 34.14 -10.44 -5.31
C ARG A 48 33.46 -9.63 -6.41
N ALA A 49 34.17 -9.33 -7.51
CA ALA A 49 33.55 -8.62 -8.64
C ALA A 49 32.47 -9.45 -9.33
N LEU A 50 32.68 -10.77 -9.47
CA LEU A 50 31.66 -11.66 -10.05
C LEU A 50 30.47 -11.87 -9.13
N LEU A 51 30.66 -11.93 -7.82
CA LEU A 51 29.60 -11.97 -6.85
C LEU A 51 28.74 -10.68 -6.94
N ASP A 52 29.39 -9.52 -7.03
CA ASP A 52 28.67 -8.24 -7.17
C ASP A 52 27.85 -8.19 -8.47
N LEU A 53 28.42 -8.65 -9.61
CA LEU A 53 27.67 -8.76 -10.86
C LEU A 53 26.53 -9.78 -10.80
N THR A 54 26.67 -10.82 -9.98
CA THR A 54 25.58 -11.79 -9.71
C THR A 54 24.48 -11.13 -8.88
N TYR A 55 24.83 -10.36 -7.86
CA TYR A 55 23.84 -9.56 -7.08
C TYR A 55 23.14 -8.49 -7.91
N GLN A 56 23.82 -7.96 -8.94
CA GLN A 56 23.23 -7.03 -9.89
C GLN A 56 22.40 -7.72 -10.99
N HIS A 57 22.22 -9.03 -10.91
CA HIS A 57 21.48 -9.84 -11.90
C HIS A 57 21.99 -9.71 -13.33
N LEU A 58 23.29 -9.47 -13.51
CA LEU A 58 23.92 -9.41 -14.84
C LEU A 58 24.47 -10.77 -15.28
N ILE A 59 24.86 -11.59 -14.31
CA ILE A 59 25.40 -12.93 -14.52
C ILE A 59 24.85 -13.91 -13.49
N TYR A 60 24.90 -15.20 -13.78
CA TYR A 60 24.57 -16.26 -12.83
C TYR A 60 25.67 -17.34 -12.78
N ALA A 61 25.81 -17.97 -11.62
CA ALA A 61 26.76 -19.06 -11.41
C ALA A 61 26.12 -20.41 -11.76
N LYS A 62 26.79 -21.21 -12.58
CA LYS A 62 26.43 -22.62 -12.80
C LYS A 62 27.44 -23.52 -12.06
N PRO A 63 27.00 -24.35 -11.10
CA PRO A 63 27.90 -25.20 -10.32
C PRO A 63 28.83 -26.01 -11.23
N GLN A 64 30.11 -26.05 -10.86
CA GLN A 64 31.19 -26.73 -11.58
C GLN A 64 31.48 -26.26 -13.02
N SER A 65 30.73 -25.26 -13.52
CA SER A 65 30.87 -24.77 -14.89
C SER A 65 31.40 -23.34 -14.98
N GLY A 66 31.05 -22.47 -14.04
CA GLY A 66 31.48 -21.06 -14.03
C GLY A 66 30.31 -20.08 -14.08
N PHE A 67 30.57 -18.87 -14.56
CA PHE A 67 29.57 -17.81 -14.63
C PHE A 67 29.12 -17.57 -16.07
N TYR A 68 27.85 -17.20 -16.23
CA TYR A 68 27.15 -16.99 -17.50
C TYR A 68 26.38 -15.69 -17.47
N VAL A 69 26.25 -15.05 -18.63
CA VAL A 69 25.40 -13.84 -18.77
C VAL A 69 23.94 -14.22 -18.54
N LEU A 70 23.26 -13.51 -17.62
CA LEU A 70 21.83 -13.67 -17.40
C LEU A 70 21.06 -13.05 -18.57
N GLU A 71 19.96 -13.65 -18.95
CA GLU A 71 19.06 -13.09 -19.95
C GLU A 71 18.60 -11.71 -19.50
N GLN A 72 19.04 -10.70 -20.23
CA GLN A 72 18.47 -9.37 -20.12
C GLN A 72 17.31 -9.35 -21.11
N GLU A 73 16.08 -9.32 -20.63
CA GLU A 73 14.94 -9.13 -21.52
C GLU A 73 15.21 -7.89 -22.39
N PRO A 74 15.13 -8.00 -23.74
CA PRO A 74 15.33 -6.84 -24.62
C PRO A 74 14.26 -5.82 -24.27
N GLY A 75 14.69 -4.70 -23.74
CA GLY A 75 13.98 -3.50 -23.34
C GLY A 75 12.53 -3.35 -23.77
N HIS A 76 11.62 -3.83 -22.93
CA HIS A 76 10.29 -3.25 -22.74
C HIS A 76 10.08 -2.74 -21.31
N HIS A 77 11.12 -2.72 -20.51
CA HIS A 77 11.24 -1.73 -19.47
C HIS A 77 11.65 -0.44 -20.19
N GLN A 78 10.69 0.37 -20.61
CA GLN A 78 10.85 1.76 -20.27
C GLN A 78 11.19 1.71 -18.79
N ASP A 79 12.48 1.74 -18.50
CA ASP A 79 12.99 2.22 -17.24
C ASP A 79 12.45 3.65 -17.10
N LEU A 80 11.22 3.72 -16.70
CA LEU A 80 10.88 4.72 -15.71
C LEU A 80 11.91 4.43 -14.63
N PRO A 81 12.97 5.26 -14.45
CA PRO A 81 13.76 5.16 -13.28
C PRO A 81 12.73 5.33 -12.17
N LEU A 82 12.29 4.22 -11.59
CA LEU A 82 11.86 4.24 -10.22
C LEU A 82 13.10 4.78 -9.53
N LYS A 83 13.17 6.11 -9.40
CA LYS A 83 13.91 6.73 -8.34
C LYS A 83 13.21 6.24 -7.10
N LEU A 84 13.48 4.97 -6.78
CA LEU A 84 13.18 4.43 -5.48
C LEU A 84 13.91 5.39 -4.56
N ASP A 85 13.14 6.16 -3.88
CA ASP A 85 13.57 7.01 -2.80
C ASP A 85 14.50 6.21 -1.90
N GLN A 86 15.56 6.79 -1.42
CA GLN A 86 16.58 6.08 -0.63
C GLN A 86 15.94 5.29 0.52
N ASP A 87 14.89 5.84 1.14
CA ASP A 87 14.18 5.16 2.24
C ASP A 87 13.40 3.92 1.78
N ARG A 88 12.80 3.95 0.60
CA ARG A 88 12.13 2.77 0.01
C ARG A 88 13.12 1.70 -0.40
N ASN A 89 14.31 2.09 -0.86
CA ASN A 89 15.39 1.16 -1.14
C ASN A 89 15.85 0.49 0.13
N GLN A 90 16.04 1.24 1.24
CA GLN A 90 16.47 0.65 2.50
C GLN A 90 15.44 -0.32 3.05
N ALA A 91 14.17 0.06 3.08
CA ALA A 91 13.08 -0.82 3.54
C ALA A 91 12.99 -2.11 2.73
N PHE A 92 13.19 -2.02 1.41
CA PHE A 92 13.23 -3.18 0.54
C PHE A 92 14.45 -4.09 0.82
N GLU A 93 15.65 -3.53 0.98
CA GLU A 93 16.88 -4.28 1.29
C GLU A 93 16.79 -4.99 2.65
N ASP A 94 16.25 -4.29 3.64
CA ASP A 94 16.01 -4.84 4.98
C ASP A 94 15.02 -6.01 4.90
N PHE A 95 13.93 -5.84 4.17
CA PHE A 95 12.94 -6.89 3.98
C PHE A 95 13.48 -8.07 3.16
N ARG A 96 14.29 -7.82 2.13
CA ARG A 96 14.99 -8.84 1.36
C ARG A 96 15.90 -9.68 2.25
N THR A 97 16.59 -9.05 3.21
CA THR A 97 17.40 -9.75 4.21
C THR A 97 16.53 -10.69 5.04
N CYS A 98 15.35 -10.21 5.49
CA CYS A 98 14.39 -11.05 6.21
C CYS A 98 13.89 -12.23 5.35
N ILE A 99 13.60 -12.03 4.06
CA ILE A 99 13.22 -13.14 3.16
C ILE A 99 14.32 -14.19 3.10
N ASN A 100 15.58 -13.78 2.89
CA ASN A 100 16.71 -14.72 2.83
C ASN A 100 16.84 -15.51 4.15
N GLU A 101 16.67 -14.85 5.28
CA GLU A 101 16.74 -15.47 6.61
C GLU A 101 15.65 -16.52 6.85
N THR A 102 14.47 -16.35 6.24
CA THR A 102 13.37 -17.33 6.34
C THR A 102 13.70 -18.65 5.65
N LEU A 103 14.62 -18.67 4.69
CA LEU A 103 14.97 -19.81 3.85
C LEU A 103 16.25 -20.53 4.31
N ILE A 104 16.92 -20.03 5.36
CA ILE A 104 18.20 -20.59 5.84
C ILE A 104 17.99 -21.28 7.19
N GLY A 105 17.88 -22.62 7.19
CA GLY A 105 17.78 -23.43 8.39
C GLY A 105 16.47 -23.26 9.18
N ARG A 106 15.46 -22.66 8.57
CA ARG A 106 14.13 -22.39 9.17
C ARG A 106 12.98 -22.84 8.27
N GLU A 107 13.27 -23.56 7.21
CA GLU A 107 12.36 -23.93 6.13
C GLU A 107 11.27 -24.95 6.51
N ASN A 108 11.30 -25.53 7.71
CA ASN A 108 10.33 -26.54 8.16
C ASN A 108 8.87 -26.08 8.07
N TYR A 109 8.60 -24.77 8.26
CA TYR A 109 7.24 -24.24 8.17
C TYR A 109 6.66 -24.33 6.75
N LEU A 110 7.52 -24.40 5.70
CA LEU A 110 7.10 -24.52 4.30
C LEU A 110 6.50 -25.91 3.98
N PHE A 111 6.85 -26.91 4.77
CA PHE A 111 6.42 -28.29 4.57
C PHE A 111 5.29 -28.69 5.53
N ASN A 112 4.95 -27.85 6.48
CA ASN A 112 3.83 -28.08 7.39
C ASN A 112 2.52 -27.65 6.74
N ASN A 113 1.86 -28.56 6.03
CA ASN A 113 0.61 -28.34 5.32
C ASN A 113 -0.63 -28.09 6.21
N PHE A 114 -0.46 -27.89 7.50
CA PHE A 114 -1.53 -27.71 8.48
C PHE A 114 -1.41 -26.37 9.21
N SER A 115 -1.01 -25.32 8.49
CA SER A 115 -1.02 -24.00 9.07
C SER A 115 -2.47 -23.60 9.43
N ASP A 116 -2.58 -22.89 10.54
CA ASP A 116 -3.80 -22.24 10.94
C ASP A 116 -4.27 -21.29 9.82
N GLN A 117 -5.51 -21.44 9.37
CA GLN A 117 -6.10 -20.59 8.32
C GLN A 117 -6.06 -19.09 8.66
N ALA A 118 -5.83 -18.75 9.92
CA ALA A 118 -5.63 -17.37 10.37
C ALA A 118 -4.26 -16.79 9.98
N GLY A 119 -3.33 -17.60 9.50
CA GLY A 119 -1.92 -17.25 9.27
C GLY A 119 -1.00 -17.76 10.38
N LEU A 120 0.31 -17.72 10.15
CA LEU A 120 1.30 -18.23 11.11
C LEU A 120 1.15 -17.56 12.48
N GLN A 121 1.11 -18.36 13.54
CA GLN A 121 0.89 -17.87 14.90
C GLN A 121 1.94 -16.83 15.32
N GLU A 122 3.21 -17.07 15.03
CA GLU A 122 4.30 -16.14 15.32
C GLU A 122 4.12 -14.79 14.63
N VAL A 123 3.64 -14.78 13.39
CA VAL A 123 3.37 -13.54 12.64
C VAL A 123 2.22 -12.75 13.28
N ARG A 124 1.17 -13.45 13.70
CA ARG A 124 0.04 -12.83 14.41
C ARG A 124 0.47 -12.21 15.74
N GLN A 125 1.41 -12.85 16.44
CA GLN A 125 1.99 -12.32 17.69
C GLN A 125 2.87 -11.08 17.42
N SER A 126 3.73 -11.11 16.38
CA SER A 126 4.52 -9.94 15.97
C SER A 126 3.62 -8.77 15.56
N ILE A 127 2.53 -9.05 14.81
CA ILE A 127 1.56 -8.04 14.43
C ILE A 127 0.80 -7.50 15.65
N GLN A 128 0.42 -8.35 16.59
CA GLN A 128 -0.21 -7.92 17.85
C GLN A 128 0.67 -6.90 18.56
N ALA A 129 1.95 -7.22 18.79
CA ALA A 129 2.90 -6.31 19.44
C ALA A 129 3.08 -5.00 18.67
N LEU A 130 3.13 -5.06 17.34
CA LEU A 130 3.21 -3.86 16.49
C LEU A 130 1.96 -2.98 16.61
N LEU A 131 0.78 -3.57 16.70
CA LEU A 131 -0.50 -2.86 16.78
C LEU A 131 -0.66 -2.15 18.13
N GLU A 132 -0.11 -2.71 19.20
CA GLU A 132 -0.12 -2.10 20.54
C GLU A 132 0.63 -0.75 20.54
N GLU A 133 1.68 -0.58 19.74
CA GLU A 133 2.38 0.69 19.54
C GLU A 133 1.47 1.78 18.94
N ASP A 134 0.45 1.37 18.19
CA ASP A 134 -0.55 2.25 17.57
C ASP A 134 -1.85 2.35 18.41
N SER A 135 -1.82 1.88 19.67
CA SER A 135 -2.99 1.81 20.56
C SER A 135 -4.13 0.93 20.01
N ILE A 136 -3.80 -0.07 19.22
CA ILE A 136 -4.75 -1.09 18.75
C ILE A 136 -4.54 -2.35 19.61
N TYR A 137 -5.43 -2.57 20.54
CA TYR A 137 -5.35 -3.69 21.49
C TYR A 137 -6.20 -4.86 21.03
N THR A 138 -5.60 -6.03 20.89
CA THR A 138 -6.27 -7.25 20.44
C THR A 138 -5.52 -8.48 20.93
N ALA A 139 -6.16 -9.64 20.89
CA ALA A 139 -5.49 -10.91 21.09
C ALA A 139 -5.03 -11.50 19.73
N ALA A 140 -3.90 -12.20 19.73
CA ALA A 140 -3.36 -12.79 18.50
C ALA A 140 -4.32 -13.78 17.80
N ASP A 141 -5.22 -14.42 18.54
CA ASP A 141 -6.24 -15.34 18.04
C ASP A 141 -7.41 -14.61 17.33
N GLN A 142 -7.54 -13.30 17.51
CA GLN A 142 -8.49 -12.44 16.78
C GLN A 142 -7.91 -11.86 15.49
N ILE A 143 -6.62 -12.06 15.23
CA ILE A 143 -5.94 -11.59 14.01
C ILE A 143 -6.01 -12.67 12.94
N VAL A 144 -6.53 -12.30 11.77
CA VAL A 144 -6.55 -13.15 10.57
C VAL A 144 -5.80 -12.46 9.44
N LEU A 145 -4.85 -13.17 8.84
CA LEU A 145 -4.07 -12.68 7.70
C LEU A 145 -4.76 -13.00 6.38
N THR A 146 -4.69 -12.06 5.44
CA THR A 146 -5.24 -12.21 4.09
C THR A 146 -4.23 -11.77 3.03
N SER A 147 -4.44 -12.24 1.79
CA SER A 147 -3.64 -11.87 0.61
C SER A 147 -3.99 -10.46 0.11
N GLY A 148 -3.96 -9.49 1.02
CA GLY A 148 -4.28 -8.08 0.81
C GLY A 148 -5.74 -7.74 1.14
N THR A 149 -6.02 -6.44 1.26
CA THR A 149 -7.33 -5.89 1.62
C THR A 149 -8.47 -6.37 0.71
N GLN A 150 -8.20 -6.64 -0.57
CA GLN A 150 -9.22 -7.14 -1.50
C GLN A 150 -9.77 -8.51 -1.09
N GLN A 151 -8.91 -9.43 -0.64
CA GLN A 151 -9.38 -10.73 -0.13
C GLN A 151 -10.16 -10.54 1.17
N ALA A 152 -9.70 -9.67 2.07
CA ALA A 152 -10.42 -9.34 3.29
C ALA A 152 -11.84 -8.83 3.00
N LEU A 153 -11.97 -7.84 2.13
CA LEU A 153 -13.26 -7.28 1.74
C LEU A 153 -14.16 -8.30 1.03
N ASN A 154 -13.59 -9.14 0.17
CA ASN A 154 -14.33 -10.22 -0.48
C ASN A 154 -14.92 -11.20 0.55
N ILE A 155 -14.12 -11.66 1.50
CA ILE A 155 -14.58 -12.57 2.57
C ILE A 155 -15.73 -11.93 3.36
N LEU A 156 -15.52 -10.71 3.88
CA LEU A 156 -16.51 -9.99 4.67
C LEU A 156 -17.81 -9.73 3.90
N SER A 157 -17.71 -9.50 2.61
CA SER A 157 -18.89 -9.28 1.76
C SER A 157 -19.74 -10.52 1.58
N GLN A 158 -19.11 -11.70 1.56
CA GLN A 158 -19.79 -12.99 1.26
C GLN A 158 -20.35 -13.71 2.49
N ILE A 159 -19.70 -13.56 3.65
CA ILE A 159 -20.15 -14.28 4.85
C ILE A 159 -21.41 -13.66 5.47
N ASP A 160 -22.16 -14.49 6.18
CA ASP A 160 -23.24 -14.01 7.04
C ASP A 160 -22.70 -13.42 8.34
N PHE A 161 -23.30 -12.33 8.77
CA PHE A 161 -22.97 -11.66 10.03
C PHE A 161 -24.00 -12.04 11.11
N PRO A 162 -23.62 -11.95 12.40
CA PRO A 162 -24.53 -12.26 13.51
C PRO A 162 -25.82 -11.44 13.49
N ASN A 163 -25.79 -10.22 12.96
CA ASN A 163 -26.97 -9.35 12.81
C ASN A 163 -27.94 -9.77 11.70
N LYS A 164 -27.60 -10.80 10.92
CA LYS A 164 -28.44 -11.39 9.85
C LYS A 164 -28.94 -10.40 8.81
N LYS A 165 -28.22 -9.31 8.60
CA LYS A 165 -28.52 -8.28 7.60
C LYS A 165 -27.68 -8.54 6.33
N SER A 166 -28.08 -7.95 5.21
CA SER A 166 -27.50 -8.31 3.90
C SER A 166 -26.86 -7.14 3.14
N GLN A 167 -27.28 -5.91 3.39
CA GLN A 167 -26.81 -4.75 2.64
C GLN A 167 -25.50 -4.22 3.19
N ILE A 168 -24.63 -3.79 2.30
CA ILE A 168 -23.36 -3.15 2.64
C ILE A 168 -23.52 -1.64 2.46
N LEU A 169 -23.19 -0.85 3.48
CA LEU A 169 -23.09 0.58 3.33
C LEU A 169 -21.66 0.98 2.99
N ILE A 170 -21.51 1.81 1.98
CA ILE A 170 -20.20 2.37 1.57
C ILE A 170 -20.26 3.89 1.51
N GLU A 171 -19.15 4.54 1.75
CA GLU A 171 -18.98 5.97 1.46
C GLU A 171 -18.96 6.22 -0.06
N GLN A 172 -19.33 7.41 -0.48
CA GLN A 172 -19.30 7.83 -1.87
C GLN A 172 -18.66 9.24 -1.93
N PRO A 173 -17.47 9.43 -2.49
CA PRO A 173 -16.59 8.41 -3.10
C PRO A 173 -15.96 7.47 -2.09
N THR A 174 -15.36 6.36 -2.57
CA THR A 174 -14.62 5.42 -1.74
C THR A 174 -13.54 4.66 -2.55
N TYR A 175 -12.92 3.64 -1.95
CA TYR A 175 -11.95 2.79 -2.61
C TYR A 175 -12.55 2.07 -3.82
N HIS A 176 -12.03 2.36 -5.01
CA HIS A 176 -12.58 1.86 -6.28
C HIS A 176 -12.70 0.33 -6.37
N ARG A 177 -11.82 -0.43 -5.68
CA ARG A 177 -11.90 -1.89 -5.67
C ARG A 177 -13.08 -2.40 -4.85
N MET A 178 -13.54 -1.64 -3.84
CA MET A 178 -14.78 -1.97 -3.13
C MET A 178 -15.98 -1.79 -4.06
N ASN A 179 -16.02 -0.69 -4.83
CA ASN A 179 -17.06 -0.47 -5.83
C ASN A 179 -17.10 -1.61 -6.86
N GLN A 180 -15.93 -1.97 -7.42
CA GLN A 180 -15.81 -3.08 -8.38
C GLN A 180 -16.24 -4.42 -7.80
N LEU A 181 -15.95 -4.68 -6.53
CA LEU A 181 -16.37 -5.90 -5.84
C LEU A 181 -17.89 -6.00 -5.74
N LEU A 182 -18.55 -4.91 -5.33
CA LEU A 182 -20.00 -4.85 -5.21
C LEU A 182 -20.69 -5.08 -6.55
N ASP A 183 -20.21 -4.43 -7.60
CA ASP A 183 -20.76 -4.55 -8.95
C ASP A 183 -20.53 -5.96 -9.53
N ALA A 184 -19.30 -6.47 -9.46
CA ALA A 184 -18.95 -7.76 -10.05
C ALA A 184 -19.70 -8.94 -9.40
N GLN A 185 -20.01 -8.85 -8.14
CA GLN A 185 -20.71 -9.87 -7.38
C GLN A 185 -22.21 -9.57 -7.18
N GLN A 186 -22.69 -8.45 -7.73
CA GLN A 186 -24.08 -7.99 -7.63
C GLN A 186 -24.59 -7.97 -6.18
N LEU A 187 -23.73 -7.52 -5.26
CA LEU A 187 -24.06 -7.46 -3.83
C LEU A 187 -25.02 -6.31 -3.54
N PRO A 188 -25.97 -6.49 -2.63
CA PRO A 188 -26.86 -5.40 -2.23
C PRO A 188 -26.09 -4.36 -1.41
N TYR A 189 -26.14 -3.11 -1.84
CA TYR A 189 -25.45 -2.01 -1.17
C TYR A 189 -26.31 -0.76 -1.06
N ARG A 190 -25.89 0.12 -0.16
CA ARG A 190 -26.31 1.51 -0.05
C ARG A 190 -25.09 2.42 -0.05
N THR A 191 -25.27 3.66 -0.42
CA THR A 191 -24.23 4.69 -0.40
C THR A 191 -24.58 5.81 0.55
N ILE A 192 -23.55 6.41 1.17
CA ILE A 192 -23.66 7.67 1.90
C ILE A 192 -22.65 8.66 1.34
N GLU A 193 -23.05 9.89 1.10
CA GLU A 193 -22.16 10.92 0.59
C GLU A 193 -21.07 11.25 1.63
N ARG A 194 -19.81 11.19 1.19
CA ARG A 194 -18.63 11.62 1.95
C ARG A 194 -18.10 12.91 1.35
N THR A 195 -18.04 13.95 2.15
CA THR A 195 -17.51 15.26 1.76
C THR A 195 -16.20 15.56 2.49
N LEU A 196 -15.57 16.71 2.17
CA LEU A 196 -14.43 17.23 2.92
C LEU A 196 -14.80 17.62 4.37
N LYS A 197 -16.09 17.62 4.72
CA LYS A 197 -16.62 17.89 6.06
C LYS A 197 -17.13 16.64 6.78
N GLY A 198 -16.85 15.45 6.24
CA GLY A 198 -17.38 14.20 6.78
C GLY A 198 -18.67 13.73 6.09
N ILE A 199 -19.49 12.96 6.82
CA ILE A 199 -20.80 12.46 6.40
C ILE A 199 -21.90 13.15 7.22
N SER A 200 -23.14 13.16 6.72
CA SER A 200 -24.30 13.57 7.52
C SER A 200 -24.68 12.45 8.48
N LEU A 201 -24.66 12.74 9.78
CA LEU A 201 -25.07 11.79 10.81
C LEU A 201 -26.58 11.50 10.76
N GLU A 202 -27.40 12.47 10.36
CA GLU A 202 -28.85 12.30 10.17
C GLU A 202 -29.12 11.29 9.05
N ASN A 203 -28.45 11.44 7.90
CA ASN A 203 -28.59 10.49 6.80
C ASN A 203 -28.06 9.11 7.17
N LEU A 204 -26.96 9.03 7.94
CA LEU A 204 -26.43 7.77 8.43
C LEU A 204 -27.45 7.07 9.33
N GLU A 205 -28.07 7.81 10.25
CA GLU A 205 -29.09 7.28 11.13
C GLU A 205 -30.30 6.75 10.34
N GLU A 206 -30.80 7.51 9.36
CA GLU A 206 -31.92 7.07 8.50
C GLU A 206 -31.59 5.76 7.76
N ILE A 207 -30.35 5.66 7.22
CA ILE A 207 -29.89 4.45 6.54
C ILE A 207 -29.84 3.27 7.52
N PHE A 208 -29.26 3.44 8.70
CA PHE A 208 -29.15 2.38 9.70
C PHE A 208 -30.51 1.95 10.24
N LYS A 209 -31.41 2.89 10.43
CA LYS A 209 -32.80 2.67 10.87
C LYS A 209 -33.62 1.80 9.91
N SER A 210 -33.23 1.72 8.63
CA SER A 210 -33.82 0.79 7.66
C SER A 210 -33.73 -0.67 8.09
N GLY A 211 -32.80 -1.02 8.98
CA GLY A 211 -32.62 -2.36 9.55
C GLY A 211 -31.93 -3.36 8.61
N HIS A 212 -31.44 -2.96 7.44
CA HIS A 212 -30.90 -3.87 6.44
C HIS A 212 -29.37 -3.87 6.36
N ILE A 213 -28.67 -2.91 7.00
CA ILE A 213 -27.22 -2.73 6.86
C ILE A 213 -26.46 -3.77 7.67
N LYS A 214 -25.74 -4.65 6.99
CA LYS A 214 -24.87 -5.67 7.56
C LYS A 214 -23.62 -5.04 8.19
N PHE A 215 -22.90 -4.26 7.39
CA PHE A 215 -21.79 -3.45 7.86
C PHE A 215 -21.66 -2.16 7.05
N PHE A 216 -20.99 -1.18 7.66
CA PHE A 216 -20.56 0.05 7.03
C PHE A 216 -19.05 -0.01 6.78
N TYR A 217 -18.62 -0.01 5.50
CA TYR A 217 -17.24 0.08 5.09
C TYR A 217 -16.81 1.55 5.02
N THR A 218 -15.80 1.91 5.76
CA THR A 218 -15.29 3.30 5.84
C THR A 218 -13.78 3.34 5.90
N ILE A 219 -13.19 4.41 5.33
CA ILE A 219 -11.78 4.76 5.44
C ILE A 219 -11.66 5.98 6.36
N PRO A 220 -11.44 5.79 7.68
CA PRO A 220 -11.58 6.87 8.64
C PRO A 220 -10.41 7.85 8.66
N ARG A 221 -9.21 7.43 8.24
CA ARG A 221 -8.00 8.26 8.14
C ARG A 221 -7.61 8.46 6.70
N PHE A 222 -7.24 9.72 6.36
CA PHE A 222 -6.77 10.05 5.01
C PHE A 222 -7.65 9.43 3.92
N HIS A 223 -8.94 9.59 4.09
CA HIS A 223 -9.96 8.99 3.24
C HIS A 223 -9.60 9.07 1.75
N TYR A 224 -9.64 7.95 1.05
CA TYR A 224 -9.46 7.95 -0.40
C TYR A 224 -10.80 8.23 -1.10
N PRO A 225 -10.85 9.22 -2.02
CA PRO A 225 -9.75 10.07 -2.51
C PRO A 225 -9.62 11.42 -1.77
N LEU A 226 -10.48 11.73 -0.82
CA LEU A 226 -10.67 13.08 -0.28
C LEU A 226 -9.57 13.55 0.67
N GLY A 227 -8.79 12.63 1.25
CA GLY A 227 -7.73 12.95 2.20
C GLY A 227 -8.22 13.38 3.59
N HIS A 228 -9.51 13.53 3.81
CA HIS A 228 -10.11 13.93 5.09
C HIS A 228 -10.09 12.77 6.09
N SER A 229 -9.85 13.08 7.37
CA SER A 229 -9.95 12.10 8.48
C SER A 229 -11.11 12.48 9.39
N TYR A 230 -11.85 11.48 9.89
CA TYR A 230 -12.85 11.72 10.92
C TYR A 230 -12.21 12.20 12.23
N SER A 231 -12.82 13.18 12.84
CA SER A 231 -12.48 13.58 14.21
C SER A 231 -12.91 12.51 15.22
N PRO A 232 -12.32 12.49 16.43
CA PRO A 232 -12.77 11.58 17.49
C PRO A 232 -14.26 11.66 17.78
N LYS A 233 -14.86 12.86 17.79
CA LYS A 233 -16.30 13.08 18.01
C LYS A 233 -17.17 12.47 16.91
N GLU A 234 -16.75 12.60 15.65
CA GLU A 234 -17.47 11.96 14.53
C GLU A 234 -17.41 10.44 14.65
N LYS A 235 -16.24 9.89 15.02
CA LYS A 235 -16.09 8.44 15.24
C LYS A 235 -16.99 7.95 16.37
N GLU A 236 -17.02 8.63 17.50
CA GLU A 236 -17.90 8.29 18.62
C GLU A 236 -19.38 8.32 18.22
N ALA A 237 -19.82 9.36 17.49
CA ALA A 237 -21.20 9.46 17.02
C ALA A 237 -21.57 8.35 16.02
N ILE A 238 -20.67 8.00 15.09
CA ILE A 238 -20.87 6.90 14.14
C ILE A 238 -20.97 5.56 14.88
N LEU A 239 -20.09 5.32 15.87
CA LEU A 239 -20.12 4.11 16.70
C LEU A 239 -21.42 4.00 17.50
N GLN A 240 -21.88 5.09 18.12
CA GLN A 240 -23.13 5.08 18.85
C GLN A 240 -24.33 4.69 17.96
N LEU A 241 -24.37 5.21 16.73
CA LEU A 241 -25.40 4.81 15.77
C LEU A 241 -25.24 3.34 15.34
N ALA A 242 -24.00 2.87 15.12
CA ALA A 242 -23.74 1.49 14.76
C ALA A 242 -24.19 0.51 15.86
N ASP A 243 -23.95 0.85 17.11
CA ASP A 243 -24.40 0.07 18.28
C ASP A 243 -25.93 0.08 18.39
N GLN A 244 -26.54 1.25 18.30
CA GLN A 244 -27.98 1.43 18.44
C GLN A 244 -28.75 0.62 17.39
N TYR A 245 -28.24 0.54 16.18
CA TYR A 245 -28.91 -0.12 15.05
C TYR A 245 -28.32 -1.47 14.67
N ASP A 246 -27.45 -2.07 15.52
CA ASP A 246 -26.82 -3.38 15.29
C ASP A 246 -26.14 -3.47 13.92
N VAL A 247 -25.24 -2.54 13.63
CA VAL A 247 -24.43 -2.48 12.41
C VAL A 247 -22.98 -2.70 12.75
N TYR A 248 -22.26 -3.52 11.97
CA TYR A 248 -20.81 -3.63 12.10
C TYR A 248 -20.12 -2.51 11.33
N LEU A 249 -18.92 -2.11 11.78
CA LEU A 249 -18.05 -1.20 11.05
C LEU A 249 -16.86 -1.96 10.49
N VAL A 250 -16.53 -1.74 9.24
CA VAL A 250 -15.28 -2.21 8.63
C VAL A 250 -14.38 -1.00 8.46
N GLU A 251 -13.41 -0.86 9.37
CA GLU A 251 -12.43 0.21 9.42
C GLU A 251 -11.23 -0.16 8.55
N ASP A 252 -11.11 0.41 7.35
CA ASP A 252 -9.94 0.25 6.49
C ASP A 252 -8.90 1.33 6.81
N ASP A 253 -7.93 1.00 7.65
CA ASP A 253 -6.90 1.91 8.15
C ASP A 253 -5.56 1.73 7.40
N TYR A 254 -5.62 1.72 6.08
CA TYR A 254 -4.48 1.42 5.21
C TYR A 254 -3.31 2.42 5.31
N LEU A 255 -3.56 3.62 5.82
CA LEU A 255 -2.56 4.68 6.02
C LEU A 255 -2.25 4.97 7.49
N ALA A 256 -2.58 4.06 8.41
CA ALA A 256 -2.29 4.22 9.84
C ALA A 256 -0.82 4.60 10.12
N ASP A 257 0.12 3.99 9.38
CA ASP A 257 1.56 4.27 9.56
C ASP A 257 1.99 5.68 9.15
N LEU A 258 1.16 6.40 8.39
CA LEU A 258 1.41 7.78 7.99
C LEU A 258 0.73 8.80 8.91
N ASP A 259 0.00 8.36 9.93
CA ASP A 259 -0.65 9.25 10.89
C ASP A 259 0.28 9.52 12.07
N GLY A 260 0.78 10.74 12.14
CA GLY A 260 1.54 11.22 13.30
C GLY A 260 0.66 11.82 14.39
N SER A 261 -0.66 11.84 14.23
CA SER A 261 -1.61 12.24 15.26
C SER A 261 -1.94 11.04 16.15
N ASN A 262 -2.09 11.22 17.43
CA ASN A 262 -2.55 10.14 18.31
C ASN A 262 -4.09 10.04 18.31
N ALA A 263 -4.74 10.28 17.16
CA ALA A 263 -6.19 10.20 17.05
C ALA A 263 -6.65 8.73 17.16
N PRO A 264 -7.63 8.40 18.02
CA PRO A 264 -8.07 7.04 18.21
C PRO A 264 -8.70 6.46 16.93
N SER A 265 -8.52 5.15 16.71
CA SER A 265 -9.25 4.39 15.70
C SER A 265 -10.69 4.13 16.14
N PHE A 266 -11.56 3.68 15.23
CA PHE A 266 -12.85 3.13 15.64
C PHE A 266 -12.68 1.92 16.54
N HIS A 267 -11.71 1.05 16.22
CA HIS A 267 -11.40 -0.13 17.02
C HIS A 267 -11.01 0.21 18.47
N TYR A 268 -10.24 1.29 18.69
CA TYR A 268 -9.89 1.74 20.04
C TYR A 268 -11.11 2.24 20.83
N LEU A 269 -12.05 2.89 20.16
CA LEU A 269 -13.26 3.44 20.77
C LEU A 269 -14.38 2.41 20.97
N ASP A 270 -14.28 1.27 20.28
CA ASP A 270 -15.31 0.22 20.29
C ASP A 270 -15.36 -0.54 21.62
N GLN A 271 -16.49 -0.46 22.29
CA GLN A 271 -16.76 -1.18 23.55
C GLN A 271 -17.64 -2.42 23.36
N ASN A 272 -18.23 -2.60 22.18
CA ASN A 272 -19.26 -3.59 21.91
C ASN A 272 -18.85 -4.66 20.90
N ASN A 273 -17.56 -4.69 20.50
CA ASN A 273 -17.01 -5.62 19.50
C ASN A 273 -17.77 -5.56 18.16
N ARG A 274 -17.98 -4.33 17.65
CA ARG A 274 -18.65 -4.09 16.37
C ARG A 274 -17.68 -3.70 15.25
N VAL A 275 -16.42 -3.42 15.59
CA VAL A 275 -15.44 -2.95 14.62
C VAL A 275 -14.55 -4.08 14.13
N ILE A 276 -14.51 -4.26 12.82
CA ILE A 276 -13.53 -5.06 12.11
C ILE A 276 -12.44 -4.11 11.64
N TYR A 277 -11.23 -4.25 12.18
CA TYR A 277 -10.12 -3.38 11.84
C TYR A 277 -9.23 -4.04 10.77
N ILE A 278 -8.93 -3.31 9.71
CA ILE A 278 -8.09 -3.78 8.59
C ILE A 278 -6.84 -2.91 8.49
N LYS A 279 -5.65 -3.55 8.59
CA LYS A 279 -4.35 -2.92 8.37
C LYS A 279 -3.60 -3.58 7.22
N SER A 280 -3.28 -2.80 6.21
CA SER A 280 -2.42 -3.24 5.09
C SER A 280 -0.96 -2.92 5.38
N PHE A 281 -0.06 -3.89 5.14
CA PHE A 281 1.38 -3.70 5.27
C PHE A 281 2.03 -3.21 3.97
N SER A 282 1.28 -3.22 2.87
CA SER A 282 1.80 -2.84 1.54
C SER A 282 2.19 -1.37 1.44
N THR A 283 1.58 -0.50 2.23
CA THR A 283 1.85 0.96 2.20
C THR A 283 3.19 1.30 2.83
N ASN A 284 3.55 0.61 3.90
CA ASN A 284 4.82 0.80 4.61
C ASN A 284 5.99 0.16 3.85
N LEU A 285 5.77 -0.97 3.19
CA LEU A 285 6.80 -1.73 2.49
C LEU A 285 6.68 -1.56 0.95
N PHE A 286 5.97 -2.46 0.32
CA PHE A 286 5.75 -2.47 -1.13
C PHE A 286 4.46 -3.22 -1.48
N SER A 287 3.83 -2.81 -2.57
CA SER A 287 2.50 -3.31 -2.97
C SER A 287 2.46 -4.81 -3.26
N ALA A 288 3.57 -5.41 -3.70
CA ALA A 288 3.67 -6.84 -3.99
C ALA A 288 3.75 -7.73 -2.74
N LEU A 289 3.90 -7.17 -1.54
CA LEU A 289 3.90 -7.92 -0.28
C LEU A 289 2.60 -8.71 -0.07
N ARG A 290 1.47 -8.12 -0.41
CA ARG A 290 0.15 -8.73 -0.37
C ARG A 290 -0.22 -9.37 0.97
N ILE A 291 0.13 -8.72 2.08
CA ILE A 291 -0.31 -9.10 3.43
C ILE A 291 -1.15 -7.98 4.03
N THR A 292 -2.29 -8.37 4.57
CA THR A 292 -3.19 -7.50 5.33
C THR A 292 -3.64 -8.28 6.57
N SER A 293 -3.70 -7.63 7.72
CA SER A 293 -4.31 -8.19 8.92
C SER A 293 -5.72 -7.66 9.10
N MET A 294 -6.64 -8.55 9.47
CA MET A 294 -7.96 -8.24 9.98
C MET A 294 -8.01 -8.55 11.47
N ILE A 295 -8.46 -7.61 12.29
CA ILE A 295 -8.86 -7.89 13.67
C ILE A 295 -10.37 -8.08 13.67
N LEU A 296 -10.80 -9.22 14.16
CA LEU A 296 -12.20 -9.64 14.08
C LEU A 296 -12.86 -9.75 15.45
N PRO A 297 -14.12 -9.31 15.58
CA PRO A 297 -14.98 -9.78 16.65
C PRO A 297 -15.01 -11.30 16.71
N LYS A 298 -15.03 -11.89 17.93
CA LYS A 298 -14.95 -13.34 18.11
C LYS A 298 -16.01 -14.11 17.33
N ASP A 299 -17.21 -13.55 17.21
CA ASP A 299 -18.34 -14.18 16.51
C ASP A 299 -18.12 -14.29 14.99
N LEU A 300 -17.22 -13.47 14.43
CA LEU A 300 -16.89 -13.49 13.01
C LEU A 300 -15.69 -14.38 12.66
N LEU A 301 -14.90 -14.82 13.64
CA LEU A 301 -13.71 -15.65 13.38
C LEU A 301 -14.06 -16.94 12.62
N LYS A 302 -15.01 -17.70 13.14
CA LYS A 302 -15.40 -18.99 12.51
C LYS A 302 -15.96 -18.81 11.10
N PRO A 303 -16.94 -17.93 10.83
CA PRO A 303 -17.41 -17.67 9.47
C PRO A 303 -16.30 -17.24 8.51
N VAL A 304 -15.43 -16.31 8.94
CA VAL A 304 -14.30 -15.81 8.14
C VAL A 304 -13.33 -16.93 7.80
N LEU A 305 -12.88 -17.71 8.77
CA LEU A 305 -11.93 -18.80 8.55
C LEU A 305 -12.52 -19.91 7.67
N THR A 306 -13.79 -20.24 7.87
CA THR A 306 -14.49 -21.21 7.04
C THR A 306 -14.55 -20.75 5.58
N TYR A 307 -14.90 -19.50 5.32
CA TYR A 307 -14.95 -18.98 3.95
C TYR A 307 -13.56 -18.82 3.34
N LYS A 308 -12.59 -18.32 4.15
CA LYS A 308 -11.19 -18.19 3.71
C LYS A 308 -10.60 -19.51 3.26
N SER A 309 -10.90 -20.63 3.96
CA SER A 309 -10.39 -21.96 3.59
C SER A 309 -10.87 -22.48 2.23
N ILE A 310 -11.97 -21.91 1.70
CA ILE A 310 -12.48 -22.23 0.37
C ILE A 310 -11.75 -21.41 -0.72
N LEU A 311 -11.34 -20.18 -0.39
CA LEU A 311 -10.71 -19.27 -1.35
C LEU A 311 -9.22 -19.53 -1.50
N ASP A 312 -8.55 -19.76 -0.39
CA ASP A 312 -7.10 -19.81 -0.31
C ASP A 312 -6.70 -20.68 0.88
N TYR A 313 -5.69 -21.50 0.69
CA TYR A 313 -5.18 -22.33 1.77
C TYR A 313 -4.53 -21.46 2.86
N ASP A 314 -3.69 -20.52 2.44
CA ASP A 314 -3.16 -19.43 3.26
C ASP A 314 -2.50 -18.36 2.37
N SER A 315 -2.26 -17.16 2.92
CA SER A 315 -1.40 -16.17 2.26
C SER A 315 0.06 -16.66 2.27
N ASN A 316 0.91 -16.10 1.39
CA ASN A 316 2.28 -16.58 1.18
C ASN A 316 3.09 -16.68 2.48
N LEU A 317 3.43 -17.91 2.90
CA LEU A 317 4.10 -18.20 4.17
C LEU A 317 5.49 -17.59 4.27
N ILE A 318 6.24 -17.52 3.15
CA ILE A 318 7.57 -16.87 3.13
C ILE A 318 7.43 -15.39 3.46
N MET A 319 6.46 -14.73 2.83
CA MET A 319 6.21 -13.30 3.09
C MET A 319 5.69 -13.06 4.51
N GLN A 320 4.84 -13.95 5.03
CA GLN A 320 4.40 -13.88 6.42
C GLN A 320 5.60 -13.97 7.37
N LYS A 321 6.45 -14.98 7.21
CA LYS A 321 7.63 -15.17 8.05
C LYS A 321 8.63 -14.01 7.96
N ALA A 322 8.88 -13.51 6.75
CA ALA A 322 9.73 -12.35 6.54
C ALA A 322 9.16 -11.09 7.24
N LEU A 323 7.82 -10.91 7.21
CA LEU A 323 7.17 -9.81 7.91
C LEU A 323 7.34 -9.91 9.43
N SER A 324 7.19 -11.11 10.01
CA SER A 324 7.47 -11.33 11.44
C SER A 324 8.88 -10.89 11.80
N LEU A 325 9.89 -11.38 11.08
CA LEU A 325 11.29 -11.01 11.30
C LEU A 325 11.53 -9.50 11.13
N TYR A 326 10.90 -8.88 10.15
CA TYR A 326 11.01 -7.44 9.90
C TYR A 326 10.43 -6.60 11.04
N ILE A 327 9.33 -7.06 11.63
CA ILE A 327 8.71 -6.44 12.82
C ILE A 327 9.59 -6.66 14.05
N ASP A 328 9.95 -7.92 14.34
CA ASP A 328 10.64 -8.33 15.57
C ASP A 328 12.06 -7.73 15.68
N ASN A 329 12.73 -7.52 14.54
CA ASN A 329 14.03 -6.85 14.47
C ASN A 329 13.93 -5.30 14.55
N GLY A 330 12.72 -4.73 14.73
CA GLY A 330 12.50 -3.29 14.84
C GLY A 330 12.62 -2.52 13.52
N MET A 331 12.84 -3.20 12.41
CA MET A 331 13.00 -2.58 11.08
C MET A 331 11.71 -1.89 10.63
N TYR A 332 10.55 -2.49 10.95
CA TYR A 332 9.24 -1.90 10.65
C TYR A 332 9.05 -0.53 11.29
N LEU A 333 9.33 -0.42 12.58
CA LEU A 333 9.21 0.85 13.33
C LEU A 333 10.23 1.89 12.88
N SER A 334 11.44 1.46 12.51
CA SER A 334 12.47 2.34 11.94
C SER A 334 11.99 2.94 10.61
N ASN A 335 11.46 2.11 9.71
CA ASN A 335 10.92 2.55 8.43
C ASN A 335 9.70 3.48 8.62
N LYS A 336 8.79 3.14 9.54
CA LYS A 336 7.64 4.01 9.88
C LYS A 336 8.09 5.40 10.33
N LYS A 337 9.13 5.51 11.15
CA LYS A 337 9.70 6.81 11.58
C LYS A 337 10.23 7.61 10.40
N SER A 338 10.96 6.98 9.48
CA SER A 338 11.47 7.62 8.25
C SER A 338 10.35 8.13 7.37
N LEU A 339 9.31 7.31 7.15
CA LEU A 339 8.13 7.69 6.37
C LEU A 339 7.38 8.89 6.98
N LEU A 340 7.21 8.91 8.31
CA LEU A 340 6.57 10.03 9.01
C LEU A 340 7.39 11.32 8.92
N ALA A 341 8.72 11.24 9.06
CA ALA A 341 9.61 12.40 8.96
C ALA A 341 9.54 13.01 7.56
N ARG A 342 9.65 12.18 6.53
CA ARG A 342 9.57 12.59 5.13
C ARG A 342 8.21 13.23 4.82
N ARG A 343 7.12 12.61 5.25
CA ARG A 343 5.79 13.16 5.05
C ARG A 343 5.62 14.57 5.63
N LYS A 344 6.16 14.82 6.83
CA LYS A 344 6.14 16.16 7.43
C LYS A 344 6.87 17.19 6.56
N GLU A 345 7.98 16.82 5.95
CA GLU A 345 8.71 17.68 5.03
C GLU A 345 7.95 17.91 3.72
N GLU A 346 7.40 16.85 3.12
CA GLU A 346 6.56 16.94 1.94
C GLU A 346 5.34 17.85 2.17
N GLU A 347 4.67 17.70 3.30
CA GLU A 347 3.53 18.53 3.69
C GLU A 347 3.91 20.00 3.84
N LYS A 348 5.07 20.31 4.44
CA LYS A 348 5.61 21.65 4.56
C LYS A 348 5.88 22.28 3.18
N ASN A 349 6.49 21.51 2.29
CA ASN A 349 6.79 21.95 0.92
C ASN A 349 5.50 22.21 0.12
N LEU A 350 4.52 21.33 0.24
CA LEU A 350 3.20 21.50 -0.39
C LEU A 350 2.48 22.74 0.12
N LYS A 351 2.47 22.98 1.43
CA LYS A 351 1.88 24.19 2.02
C LYS A 351 2.49 25.45 1.43
N THR A 352 3.80 25.46 1.24
CA THR A 352 4.52 26.59 0.63
C THR A 352 4.10 26.79 -0.82
N LEU A 353 4.04 25.72 -1.62
CA LEU A 353 3.61 25.78 -3.03
C LEU A 353 2.15 26.25 -3.16
N ILE A 354 1.26 25.72 -2.35
CA ILE A 354 -0.17 26.09 -2.36
C ILE A 354 -0.35 27.56 -1.98
N SER A 355 0.39 28.06 -0.96
CA SER A 355 0.27 29.46 -0.50
C SER A 355 0.64 30.49 -1.55
N GLN A 356 1.44 30.10 -2.55
CA GLN A 356 1.83 30.95 -3.67
C GLN A 356 0.89 30.86 -4.88
N SER A 357 -0.08 29.95 -4.84
CA SER A 357 -1.02 29.72 -5.96
C SER A 357 -2.17 30.72 -5.92
N SER A 358 -2.56 31.21 -7.10
CA SER A 358 -3.79 32.01 -7.27
C SER A 358 -5.08 31.21 -7.00
N LEU A 359 -4.98 29.89 -6.96
CA LEU A 359 -6.09 28.97 -6.71
C LEU A 359 -6.22 28.56 -5.22
N LEU A 360 -5.48 29.22 -4.32
CA LEU A 360 -5.38 28.87 -2.90
C LEU A 360 -6.73 28.55 -2.22
N SER A 361 -7.76 29.36 -2.50
CA SER A 361 -9.10 29.20 -1.90
C SER A 361 -9.84 27.94 -2.35
N GLN A 362 -9.41 27.33 -3.46
CA GLN A 362 -10.02 26.14 -4.06
C GLN A 362 -9.21 24.88 -3.79
N LEU A 363 -8.03 25.01 -3.15
CA LEU A 363 -7.10 23.91 -2.92
C LEU A 363 -7.23 23.36 -1.49
N THR A 364 -7.30 22.05 -1.40
CA THR A 364 -7.26 21.31 -0.12
C THR A 364 -6.07 20.35 -0.14
N LEU A 365 -5.23 20.43 0.88
CA LEU A 365 -4.08 19.56 1.05
C LEU A 365 -4.55 18.14 1.41
N THR A 366 -3.96 17.14 0.76
CA THR A 366 -4.14 15.72 1.12
C THR A 366 -2.79 15.08 1.49
N HIS A 367 -2.82 13.84 1.92
CA HIS A 367 -1.59 13.10 2.29
C HIS A 367 -0.66 12.81 1.10
N ASP A 368 -1.17 12.80 -0.12
CA ASP A 368 -0.46 12.39 -1.35
C ASP A 368 -0.60 13.40 -2.50
N GLY A 369 -1.00 14.65 -2.19
CA GLY A 369 -1.12 15.72 -3.16
C GLY A 369 -2.09 16.81 -2.75
N VAL A 370 -2.83 17.32 -3.73
CA VAL A 370 -3.75 18.45 -3.56
C VAL A 370 -5.06 18.15 -4.27
N LEU A 371 -6.17 18.43 -3.59
CA LEU A 371 -7.50 18.47 -4.21
C LEU A 371 -7.84 19.88 -4.66
N LEU A 372 -8.35 20.01 -5.87
CA LEU A 372 -8.91 21.23 -6.42
C LEU A 372 -10.44 21.12 -6.44
N ASP A 373 -11.12 22.07 -5.81
CA ASP A 373 -12.59 22.18 -5.84
C ASP A 373 -13.02 22.88 -7.13
N LEU A 374 -13.77 22.17 -7.94
CA LEU A 374 -14.31 22.61 -9.22
C LEU A 374 -15.79 22.97 -9.16
N SER A 375 -16.37 23.11 -7.97
CA SER A 375 -17.81 23.39 -7.80
C SER A 375 -18.26 24.67 -8.51
N HIS A 376 -17.34 25.60 -8.76
CA HIS A 376 -17.59 26.89 -9.43
C HIS A 376 -17.36 26.82 -10.95
N VAL A 377 -16.81 25.73 -11.46
CA VAL A 377 -16.47 25.59 -12.90
C VAL A 377 -17.70 25.15 -13.68
N LYS A 378 -18.09 25.93 -14.67
CA LYS A 378 -19.31 25.68 -15.48
C LYS A 378 -19.16 24.49 -16.44
N SER A 379 -17.97 24.25 -16.96
CA SER A 379 -17.71 23.16 -17.91
C SER A 379 -16.36 22.51 -17.62
N LEU A 380 -16.36 21.19 -17.43
CA LEU A 380 -15.15 20.39 -17.19
C LEU A 380 -14.57 19.78 -18.46
N ALA A 381 -15.28 19.92 -19.61
CA ALA A 381 -14.82 19.31 -20.86
C ALA A 381 -13.43 19.81 -21.27
N ALA A 382 -13.19 21.12 -21.19
CA ALA A 382 -11.89 21.71 -21.49
C ALA A 382 -10.80 21.21 -20.55
N LEU A 383 -11.12 21.08 -19.25
CA LEU A 383 -10.17 20.60 -18.24
C LEU A 383 -9.81 19.11 -18.42
N LYS A 384 -10.75 18.28 -18.85
CA LYS A 384 -10.49 16.86 -19.15
C LYS A 384 -9.55 16.68 -20.37
N HIS A 385 -9.52 17.66 -21.27
CA HIS A 385 -8.71 17.62 -22.49
C HIS A 385 -7.48 18.52 -22.45
N CYS A 386 -7.17 19.17 -21.32
CA CYS A 386 -6.03 20.09 -21.19
C CYS A 386 -4.65 19.40 -21.20
N GLY A 387 -4.59 18.07 -21.19
CA GLY A 387 -3.34 17.29 -21.20
C GLY A 387 -2.58 17.29 -19.89
N LEU A 388 -3.12 17.88 -18.81
CA LEU A 388 -2.52 17.84 -17.47
C LEU A 388 -2.84 16.51 -16.76
N PRO A 389 -1.93 15.98 -15.92
CA PRO A 389 -2.15 14.76 -15.16
C PRO A 389 -3.11 15.01 -13.98
N LEU A 390 -4.37 15.09 -14.27
CA LEU A 390 -5.45 15.32 -13.32
C LEU A 390 -6.24 14.02 -13.09
N ASP A 391 -6.49 13.69 -11.83
CA ASP A 391 -7.30 12.53 -11.46
C ASP A 391 -8.72 12.99 -11.04
N PHE A 392 -9.72 12.58 -11.80
CA PHE A 392 -11.13 12.92 -11.59
C PHE A 392 -11.88 11.89 -10.73
N PHE A 393 -11.21 10.88 -10.19
CA PHE A 393 -11.75 9.82 -9.32
C PHE A 393 -12.99 9.09 -9.86
N GLU A 394 -13.17 8.99 -11.14
CA GLU A 394 -14.36 8.36 -11.71
C GLU A 394 -14.62 6.97 -11.12
N ALA A 395 -13.57 6.17 -10.97
CA ALA A 395 -13.66 4.83 -10.40
C ALA A 395 -13.96 4.80 -8.88
N ALA A 396 -13.78 5.91 -8.17
CA ALA A 396 -14.11 6.01 -6.74
C ALA A 396 -15.62 6.17 -6.50
N TYR A 397 -16.41 6.38 -7.54
CA TYR A 397 -17.85 6.44 -7.48
C TYR A 397 -18.47 5.20 -8.13
N ILE A 398 -19.46 4.59 -7.47
CA ILE A 398 -20.19 3.46 -8.03
C ILE A 398 -21.37 3.95 -8.91
N ALA A 399 -21.86 5.16 -8.63
CA ALA A 399 -22.91 5.81 -9.42
C ALA A 399 -22.69 7.33 -9.40
N ASN A 400 -23.01 7.99 -10.53
CA ASN A 400 -23.08 9.45 -10.65
C ASN A 400 -21.94 10.23 -10.01
N CYS A 401 -20.74 10.16 -10.60
CA CYS A 401 -19.62 11.00 -10.20
C CYS A 401 -19.96 12.48 -10.44
N PRO A 402 -20.01 13.32 -9.40
CA PRO A 402 -20.39 14.73 -9.55
C PRO A 402 -19.29 15.59 -10.20
N TYR A 403 -18.09 15.03 -10.45
CA TYR A 403 -16.92 15.71 -11.03
C TYR A 403 -16.57 17.08 -10.41
N ARG A 404 -16.82 17.23 -9.11
CA ARG A 404 -16.61 18.51 -8.41
C ARG A 404 -15.19 18.67 -7.88
N LEU A 405 -14.45 17.57 -7.77
CA LEU A 405 -13.11 17.54 -7.21
C LEU A 405 -12.15 16.88 -8.19
N VAL A 406 -10.94 17.40 -8.24
CA VAL A 406 -9.83 16.83 -9.04
C VAL A 406 -8.61 16.76 -8.15
N LYS A 407 -7.85 15.67 -8.27
CA LYS A 407 -6.61 15.49 -7.55
C LYS A 407 -5.40 15.74 -8.43
N ILE A 408 -4.44 16.46 -7.87
CA ILE A 408 -3.10 16.61 -8.40
C ILE A 408 -2.18 15.83 -7.49
N LYS A 409 -1.51 14.81 -8.02
CA LYS A 409 -0.57 13.99 -7.23
C LYS A 409 0.63 14.81 -6.80
N LEU A 410 1.19 14.48 -5.64
CA LEU A 410 2.33 15.19 -5.04
C LEU A 410 3.45 15.47 -6.03
N ALA A 411 3.85 14.47 -6.82
CA ALA A 411 4.93 14.58 -7.81
C ALA A 411 4.65 15.62 -8.92
N ASP A 412 3.38 15.91 -9.18
CA ASP A 412 2.94 16.79 -10.27
C ASP A 412 2.59 18.21 -9.81
N VAL A 413 2.40 18.44 -8.50
CA VAL A 413 1.87 19.69 -7.95
C VAL A 413 2.68 20.90 -8.41
N ALA A 414 4.01 20.85 -8.30
CA ALA A 414 4.87 21.97 -8.66
C ALA A 414 4.78 22.37 -10.15
N ARG A 415 4.53 21.41 -11.03
CA ARG A 415 4.37 21.61 -12.47
C ARG A 415 2.95 22.04 -12.82
N VAL A 416 1.97 21.34 -12.28
CA VAL A 416 0.57 21.45 -12.68
C VAL A 416 -0.11 22.72 -12.15
N LEU A 417 0.19 23.19 -10.94
CA LEU A 417 -0.47 24.36 -10.36
C LEU A 417 -0.28 25.64 -11.18
N PRO A 418 0.93 26.00 -11.65
CA PRO A 418 1.13 27.18 -12.50
C PRO A 418 0.39 27.07 -13.84
N GLU A 419 0.43 25.88 -14.46
CA GLU A 419 -0.24 25.63 -15.74
C GLU A 419 -1.77 25.70 -15.62
N LEU A 420 -2.33 25.14 -14.54
CA LEU A 420 -3.74 25.28 -14.21
C LEU A 420 -4.14 26.73 -13.96
N SER A 421 -3.36 27.47 -13.19
CA SER A 421 -3.64 28.89 -12.94
C SER A 421 -3.70 29.70 -14.24
N SER A 422 -2.84 29.39 -15.20
CA SER A 422 -2.83 30.00 -16.54
C SER A 422 -4.04 29.56 -17.36
N PHE A 423 -4.38 28.29 -17.32
CA PHE A 423 -5.54 27.71 -18.01
C PHE A 423 -6.86 28.34 -17.51
N PHE A 424 -7.05 28.42 -16.19
CA PHE A 424 -8.26 29.02 -15.62
C PHE A 424 -8.43 30.50 -15.99
N LYS A 425 -7.32 31.26 -16.09
CA LYS A 425 -7.36 32.68 -16.55
C LYS A 425 -7.72 32.77 -18.02
N ALA A 426 -7.18 31.89 -18.87
CA ALA A 426 -7.44 31.89 -20.31
C ALA A 426 -8.89 31.52 -20.64
N GLU A 427 -9.48 30.59 -19.92
CA GLU A 427 -10.84 30.11 -20.10
C GLU A 427 -11.91 30.91 -19.33
N ASN A 428 -11.53 31.98 -18.63
CA ASN A 428 -12.43 32.78 -17.75
C ASN A 428 -13.22 31.91 -16.75
N LEU A 429 -12.57 30.89 -16.17
CA LEU A 429 -13.18 29.93 -15.26
C LEU A 429 -13.06 30.32 -13.79
N VAL A 430 -12.32 31.40 -13.49
CA VAL A 430 -12.13 32.00 -12.14
C VAL A 430 -12.54 33.45 -12.18
#